data_5dc7740214ca0cf963e9df652e8e22e6
#
_entry.id   5dc7740214ca0cf963e9df652e8e22e6
#
_cell.length_a   1.000
_cell.length_b   1.000
_cell.length_c   1.000
_cell.angle_alpha   90.00
_cell.angle_beta   90.00
_cell.angle_gamma   90.00
#
_symmetry.space_group_name_H-M   'P 1'
#
loop_
_entity.id
_entity.type
_entity.pdbx_description
1 polymer ?
#
loop_
_entity_poly.entity_id
_entity_poly.type
_entity_poly.pdbx_seq_one_letter_code
_entity_poly.pdbx_strand_id
1 'polypeptide(L)'
;TYGDGVSDVDINALYEFHKKNGRRATMSAVKPDSRFGVLDLSNENEVKAFREKSDIDSGWINAGFMVLEPKVLDYVKDDTIMFEREPMEQLAKEGQIMCWKHNGFWQCMDTLRDKEKLEKLWSTNKAPWKVWKD
;
A
#
# COMPACT_ATOMS: atom_id res chain seq x y z
N THR A 1 -7.45 -2.93 -7.25
CA THR A 1 -6.01 -3.11 -6.95
C THR A 1 -5.17 -2.85 -8.19
N TYR A 2 -3.86 -2.71 -8.01
CA TYR A 2 -2.89 -2.67 -9.11
C TYR A 2 -2.54 -4.08 -9.58
N GLY A 3 -2.02 -4.21 -10.81
CA GLY A 3 -1.73 -5.50 -11.42
C GLY A 3 -0.40 -6.13 -10.99
N ASP A 4 0.45 -5.40 -10.31
CA ASP A 4 1.81 -5.74 -9.93
C ASP A 4 2.02 -5.95 -8.43
N GLY A 5 0.96 -5.88 -7.63
CA GLY A 5 1.00 -6.10 -6.18
C GLY A 5 0.32 -7.41 -5.76
N VAL A 6 1.00 -8.20 -4.93
CA VAL A 6 0.44 -9.40 -4.30
C VAL A 6 0.45 -9.28 -2.79
N SER A 7 -0.60 -9.77 -2.13
CA SER A 7 -0.79 -9.64 -0.69
C SER A 7 -1.72 -10.72 -0.16
N ASP A 8 -1.67 -10.96 1.13
CA ASP A 8 -2.63 -11.76 1.89
C ASP A 8 -3.72 -10.87 2.54
N VAL A 9 -3.97 -9.70 1.97
CA VAL A 9 -5.05 -8.79 2.43
C VAL A 9 -6.38 -9.53 2.51
N ASP A 10 -7.00 -9.50 3.68
CA ASP A 10 -8.37 -9.98 3.86
C ASP A 10 -9.36 -8.99 3.23
N ILE A 11 -9.81 -9.31 2.02
CA ILE A 11 -10.73 -8.48 1.24
C ILE A 11 -12.08 -8.30 1.96
N ASN A 12 -12.54 -9.33 2.67
CA ASN A 12 -13.79 -9.25 3.42
C ASN A 12 -13.65 -8.29 4.61
N ALA A 13 -12.56 -8.39 5.37
CA ALA A 13 -12.28 -7.46 6.46
C ALA A 13 -12.12 -6.01 5.97
N LEU A 14 -11.44 -5.80 4.85
CA LEU A 14 -11.30 -4.49 4.20
C LEU A 14 -12.68 -3.92 3.81
N TYR A 15 -13.54 -4.74 3.22
CA TYR A 15 -14.89 -4.35 2.81
C TYR A 15 -15.79 -4.03 4.02
N GLU A 16 -15.77 -4.85 5.07
CA GLU A 16 -16.53 -4.58 6.29
C GLU A 16 -16.06 -3.28 6.99
N PHE A 17 -14.75 -3.04 7.01
CA PHE A 17 -14.19 -1.78 7.49
C PHE A 17 -14.72 -0.59 6.68
N HIS A 18 -14.75 -0.71 5.35
CA HIS A 18 -15.28 0.32 4.46
C HIS A 18 -16.74 0.63 4.76
N LYS A 19 -17.60 -0.39 4.84
CA LYS A 19 -19.02 -0.21 5.16
C LYS A 19 -19.23 0.48 6.51
N LYS A 20 -18.47 0.06 7.52
CA LYS A 20 -18.56 0.63 8.85
C LYS A 20 -18.22 2.12 8.91
N ASN A 21 -17.26 2.55 8.12
CA ASN A 21 -16.83 3.95 8.12
C ASN A 21 -17.69 4.86 7.24
N GLY A 22 -18.41 4.33 6.25
CA GLY A 22 -19.35 5.07 5.42
C GLY A 22 -18.71 6.19 4.59
N ARG A 23 -17.40 6.09 4.27
CA ARG A 23 -16.69 7.04 3.41
C ARG A 23 -16.69 6.55 1.97
N ARG A 24 -16.34 7.43 1.03
CA ARG A 24 -16.35 7.10 -0.41
C ARG A 24 -15.24 6.16 -0.83
N ALA A 25 -14.13 6.17 -0.13
CA ALA A 25 -12.98 5.33 -0.42
C ALA A 25 -12.35 4.77 0.85
N THR A 26 -11.89 3.53 0.77
CA THR A 26 -10.98 2.92 1.75
C THR A 26 -9.79 2.37 1.01
N MET A 27 -8.61 2.75 1.44
CA MET A 27 -7.33 2.34 0.89
C MET A 27 -6.62 1.45 1.89
N SER A 28 -6.07 0.33 1.45
CA SER A 28 -5.15 -0.42 2.29
C SER A 28 -3.78 0.24 2.30
N ALA A 29 -3.16 0.25 3.47
CA ALA A 29 -1.81 0.76 3.64
C ALA A 29 -0.93 -0.29 4.29
N VAL A 30 0.33 -0.32 3.89
CA VAL A 30 1.38 -1.20 4.43
C VAL A 30 2.59 -0.39 4.84
N LYS A 31 3.38 -0.95 5.73
CA LYS A 31 4.74 -0.48 5.98
C LYS A 31 5.68 -1.38 5.17
N PRO A 32 6.34 -0.87 4.12
CA PRO A 32 7.29 -1.67 3.37
C PRO A 32 8.50 -1.99 4.25
N ASP A 33 9.08 -3.18 4.03
CA ASP A 33 10.37 -3.53 4.64
C ASP A 33 11.40 -2.45 4.32
N SER A 34 12.10 -1.96 5.32
CA SER A 34 13.18 -1.00 5.12
C SER A 34 14.34 -1.68 4.39
N ARG A 35 14.62 -1.20 3.18
CA ARG A 35 15.74 -1.71 2.37
C ARG A 35 17.05 -0.94 2.60
N PHE A 36 16.99 0.17 3.34
CA PHE A 36 18.09 1.11 3.48
C PHE A 36 18.23 1.60 4.91
N GLY A 37 19.47 1.83 5.34
CA GLY A 37 19.76 2.50 6.60
C GLY A 37 19.28 3.95 6.60
N VAL A 38 19.02 4.48 7.77
CA VAL A 38 18.62 5.87 7.98
C VAL A 38 19.84 6.68 8.44
N LEU A 39 20.00 7.86 7.83
CA LEU A 39 20.97 8.85 8.25
C LEU A 39 20.29 9.90 9.12
N ASP A 40 20.69 10.02 10.37
CA ASP A 40 20.32 11.14 11.21
C ASP A 40 21.26 12.29 10.91
N LEU A 41 20.75 13.38 10.35
CA LEU A 41 21.52 14.54 9.92
C LEU A 41 21.39 15.70 10.92
N SER A 42 22.48 16.45 11.12
CA SER A 42 22.41 17.77 11.74
C SER A 42 21.87 18.83 10.77
N ASN A 43 21.59 20.02 11.30
CA ASN A 43 21.21 21.19 10.48
C ASN A 43 22.29 21.62 9.45
N GLU A 44 23.54 21.17 9.67
CA GLU A 44 24.69 21.44 8.79
C GLU A 44 25.03 20.24 7.86
N ASN A 45 24.09 19.30 7.71
CA ASN A 45 24.22 18.08 6.90
C ASN A 45 25.31 17.10 7.37
N GLU A 46 25.78 17.23 8.60
CA GLU A 46 26.67 16.26 9.21
C GLU A 46 25.92 14.98 9.56
N VAL A 47 26.47 13.82 9.24
CA VAL A 47 25.87 12.54 9.64
C VAL A 47 26.12 12.33 11.13
N LYS A 48 25.08 12.45 11.94
CA LYS A 48 25.15 12.24 13.40
C LYS A 48 25.05 10.76 13.75
N ALA A 49 24.26 10.01 13.01
CA ALA A 49 24.11 8.57 13.17
C ALA A 49 23.76 7.91 11.85
N PHE A 50 24.25 6.69 11.69
CA PHE A 50 23.78 5.75 10.65
C PHE A 50 23.15 4.58 11.38
N ARG A 51 21.88 4.28 11.08
CA ARG A 51 21.15 3.20 11.74
C ARG A 51 20.25 2.47 10.76
N GLU A 52 19.95 1.24 11.06
CA GLU A 52 18.85 0.53 10.40
C GLU A 52 17.54 1.30 10.61
N LYS A 53 16.72 1.34 9.57
CA LYS A 53 15.41 1.98 9.63
C LYS A 53 14.52 1.21 10.59
N SER A 54 13.99 1.89 11.61
CA SER A 54 13.02 1.30 12.53
C SER A 54 11.60 1.39 11.97
N ASP A 55 10.67 0.62 12.53
CA ASP A 55 9.24 0.69 12.18
C ASP A 55 8.63 2.09 12.35
N ILE A 56 9.25 2.93 13.20
CA ILE A 56 8.82 4.32 13.43
C ILE A 56 9.18 5.20 12.23
N ASP A 57 10.29 4.93 11.55
CA ASP A 57 10.77 5.69 10.40
C ASP A 57 10.04 5.32 9.09
N SER A 58 9.42 4.14 9.04
CA SER A 58 8.68 3.71 7.87
C SER A 58 7.27 4.30 7.90
N GLY A 59 7.00 5.24 6.98
CA GLY A 59 5.65 5.72 6.72
C GLY A 59 4.75 4.61 6.18
N TRP A 60 3.45 4.75 6.38
CA TRP A 60 2.46 3.94 5.71
C TRP A 60 2.39 4.37 4.24
N ILE A 61 2.39 3.40 3.32
CA ILE A 61 2.25 3.64 1.88
C ILE A 61 0.99 2.99 1.34
N ASN A 62 0.51 3.48 0.21
CA ASN A 62 -0.60 2.90 -0.53
C ASN A 62 -0.23 1.48 -1.00
N ALA A 63 -0.97 0.48 -0.56
CA ALA A 63 -0.78 -0.92 -0.94
C ALA A 63 -1.59 -1.34 -2.17
N GLY A 64 -2.39 -0.45 -2.75
CA GLY A 64 -3.14 -0.67 -3.99
C GLY A 64 -4.47 -1.40 -3.83
N PHE A 65 -4.75 -2.06 -2.72
CA PHE A 65 -6.04 -2.69 -2.48
C PHE A 65 -7.02 -1.66 -1.93
N MET A 66 -8.10 -1.39 -2.66
CA MET A 66 -9.05 -0.32 -2.35
C MET A 66 -10.48 -0.81 -2.47
N VAL A 67 -11.35 -0.25 -1.63
CA VAL A 67 -12.82 -0.29 -1.81
C VAL A 67 -13.28 1.12 -2.12
N LEU A 68 -13.97 1.26 -3.22
CA LEU A 68 -14.40 2.55 -3.77
C LEU A 68 -15.91 2.54 -3.98
N GLU A 69 -16.60 3.56 -3.49
CA GLU A 69 -17.99 3.79 -3.84
C GLU A 69 -18.08 4.27 -5.30
N PRO A 70 -19.16 3.94 -6.05
CA PRO A 70 -19.30 4.36 -7.45
C PRO A 70 -19.14 5.86 -7.66
N LYS A 71 -19.54 6.68 -6.71
CA LYS A 71 -19.38 8.15 -6.74
C LYS A 71 -17.93 8.63 -6.81
N VAL A 72 -16.96 7.77 -6.53
CA VAL A 72 -15.53 8.09 -6.69
C VAL A 72 -15.19 8.32 -8.16
N LEU A 73 -15.92 7.69 -9.07
CA LEU A 73 -15.73 7.88 -10.51
C LEU A 73 -16.06 9.30 -10.98
N ASP A 74 -16.91 10.04 -10.25
CA ASP A 74 -17.25 11.43 -10.55
C ASP A 74 -16.04 12.37 -10.44
N TYR A 75 -14.98 11.95 -9.74
CA TYR A 75 -13.73 12.71 -9.62
C TYR A 75 -12.78 12.48 -10.80
N VAL A 76 -13.03 11.48 -11.61
CA VAL A 76 -12.23 11.16 -12.81
C VAL A 76 -12.91 11.80 -14.01
N LYS A 77 -12.44 12.96 -14.43
CA LYS A 77 -13.08 13.74 -15.50
C LYS A 77 -12.87 13.13 -16.88
N ASP A 78 -11.74 12.52 -17.11
CA ASP A 78 -11.36 11.89 -18.38
C ASP A 78 -10.22 10.88 -18.16
N ASP A 79 -9.83 10.19 -19.21
CA ASP A 79 -8.82 9.13 -19.21
C ASP A 79 -7.35 9.64 -19.17
N THR A 80 -7.15 10.94 -19.17
CA THR A 80 -5.81 11.55 -18.98
C THR A 80 -5.48 11.79 -17.50
N ILE A 81 -6.50 11.69 -16.62
CA ILE A 81 -6.36 11.92 -15.18
C ILE A 81 -5.75 10.70 -14.49
N MET A 82 -4.67 10.92 -13.75
CA MET A 82 -4.11 9.90 -12.86
C MET A 82 -4.96 9.79 -11.59
N PHE A 83 -5.53 8.62 -11.35
CA PHE A 83 -6.42 8.37 -10.21
C PHE A 83 -5.77 8.71 -8.85
N GLU A 84 -4.49 8.43 -8.70
CA GLU A 84 -3.71 8.65 -7.47
C GLU A 84 -3.38 10.12 -7.20
N ARG A 85 -3.64 11.01 -8.14
CA ARG A 85 -3.40 12.45 -7.99
C ARG A 85 -4.68 13.18 -7.67
N GLU A 86 -5.21 13.97 -8.63
CA GLU A 86 -6.36 14.86 -8.40
C GLU A 86 -7.56 14.18 -7.72
N PRO A 87 -8.04 12.99 -8.18
CA PRO A 87 -9.17 12.33 -7.53
C PRO A 87 -8.90 11.98 -6.06
N MET A 88 -7.76 11.35 -5.77
CA MET A 88 -7.41 10.97 -4.41
C MET A 88 -7.11 12.17 -3.52
N GLU A 89 -6.44 13.20 -4.04
CA GLU A 89 -6.18 14.43 -3.31
C GLU A 89 -7.47 15.15 -2.94
N GLN A 90 -8.44 15.21 -3.86
CA GLN A 90 -9.73 15.84 -3.61
C GLN A 90 -10.54 15.04 -2.57
N LEU A 91 -10.62 13.72 -2.71
CA LEU A 91 -11.26 12.85 -1.72
C LEU A 91 -10.62 12.99 -0.33
N ALA A 92 -9.30 13.13 -0.26
CA ALA A 92 -8.60 13.34 1.01
C ALA A 92 -8.95 14.71 1.63
N LYS A 93 -8.97 15.77 0.84
CA LYS A 93 -9.40 17.13 1.29
C LYS A 93 -10.83 17.12 1.83
N GLU A 94 -11.71 16.33 1.22
CA GLU A 94 -13.11 16.17 1.64
C GLU A 94 -13.28 15.21 2.82
N GLY A 95 -12.20 14.61 3.33
CA GLY A 95 -12.24 13.62 4.40
C GLY A 95 -12.98 12.34 3.99
N GLN A 96 -12.96 11.98 2.71
CA GLN A 96 -13.70 10.86 2.14
C GLN A 96 -12.83 9.61 1.90
N ILE A 97 -11.59 9.60 2.37
CA ILE A 97 -10.70 8.43 2.32
C ILE A 97 -10.43 7.95 3.74
N MET A 98 -10.58 6.65 3.94
CA MET A 98 -10.12 5.95 5.14
C MET A 98 -8.94 5.05 4.81
N CYS A 99 -8.06 4.86 5.78
CA CYS A 99 -6.92 3.98 5.68
C CYS A 99 -7.18 2.71 6.51
N TRP A 100 -7.08 1.55 5.86
CA TRP A 100 -7.06 0.25 6.52
C TRP A 100 -5.63 -0.28 6.59
N LYS A 101 -5.09 -0.40 7.79
CA LYS A 101 -3.70 -0.82 8.01
C LYS A 101 -3.57 -2.33 7.90
N HIS A 102 -2.80 -2.78 6.90
CA HIS A 102 -2.48 -4.18 6.70
C HIS A 102 -1.09 -4.49 7.26
N ASN A 103 -1.03 -5.46 8.17
CA ASN A 103 0.21 -5.89 8.84
C ASN A 103 0.72 -7.25 8.33
N GLY A 104 0.06 -7.84 7.34
CA GLY A 104 0.45 -9.11 6.73
C GLY A 104 1.43 -8.93 5.57
N PHE A 105 1.47 -9.93 4.70
CA PHE A 105 2.35 -9.92 3.54
C PHE A 105 1.85 -8.96 2.46
N TRP A 106 2.79 -8.20 1.93
CA TRP A 106 2.59 -7.37 0.73
C TRP A 106 3.92 -7.26 -0.03
N GLN A 107 3.87 -7.39 -1.34
CA GLN A 107 5.03 -7.23 -2.22
C GLN A 107 4.58 -6.71 -3.58
N CYS A 108 5.17 -5.60 -4.03
CA CYS A 108 5.08 -5.16 -5.43
C CYS A 108 6.13 -5.87 -6.30
N MET A 109 5.90 -5.88 -7.60
CA MET A 109 6.78 -6.47 -8.59
C MET A 109 7.24 -5.39 -9.58
N ASP A 110 8.11 -4.48 -9.11
CA ASP A 110 8.62 -3.36 -9.92
C ASP A 110 9.96 -3.70 -10.59
N THR A 111 10.68 -4.67 -10.04
CA THR A 111 12.01 -5.06 -10.48
C THR A 111 12.12 -6.55 -10.76
N LEU A 112 13.13 -6.95 -11.55
CA LEU A 112 13.44 -8.37 -11.75
C LEU A 112 13.67 -9.11 -10.43
N ARG A 113 14.34 -8.47 -9.48
CA ARG A 113 14.57 -9.02 -8.15
C ARG A 113 13.27 -9.30 -7.39
N ASP A 114 12.28 -8.41 -7.51
CA ASP A 114 10.96 -8.61 -6.89
C ASP A 114 10.26 -9.81 -7.53
N LYS A 115 10.30 -9.93 -8.85
CA LYS A 115 9.78 -11.09 -9.59
C LYS A 115 10.42 -12.39 -9.11
N GLU A 116 11.73 -12.46 -9.07
CA GLU A 116 12.47 -13.65 -8.63
C GLU A 116 12.13 -14.04 -7.19
N LYS A 117 11.97 -13.05 -6.31
CA LYS A 117 11.53 -13.26 -4.92
C LYS A 117 10.14 -13.90 -4.87
N LEU A 118 9.19 -13.37 -5.64
CA LEU A 118 7.82 -13.89 -5.70
C LEU A 118 7.79 -15.31 -6.31
N GLU A 119 8.50 -15.55 -7.41
CA GLU A 119 8.59 -16.86 -8.03
C GLU A 119 9.21 -17.92 -7.10
N LYS A 120 10.23 -17.53 -6.34
CA LYS A 120 10.83 -18.41 -5.33
C LYS A 120 9.84 -18.78 -4.23
N LEU A 121 9.07 -17.82 -3.73
CA LEU A 121 8.04 -18.08 -2.73
C LEU A 121 6.98 -19.03 -3.27
N TRP A 122 6.56 -18.83 -4.51
CA TRP A 122 5.57 -19.67 -5.17
C TRP A 122 6.07 -21.10 -5.39
N SER A 123 7.24 -21.26 -6.01
CA SER A 123 7.82 -22.57 -6.36
C SER A 123 8.18 -23.43 -5.14
N THR A 124 8.42 -22.79 -3.98
CA THR A 124 8.70 -23.47 -2.72
C THR A 124 7.46 -23.70 -1.84
N ASN A 125 6.25 -23.41 -2.35
CA ASN A 125 4.99 -23.47 -1.60
C ASN A 125 4.98 -22.63 -0.31
N LYS A 126 5.69 -21.50 -0.33
CA LYS A 126 5.79 -20.55 0.80
C LYS A 126 5.16 -19.20 0.47
N ALA A 127 4.31 -19.15 -0.55
CA ALA A 127 3.62 -17.92 -0.98
C ALA A 127 2.54 -17.51 0.03
N PRO A 128 2.73 -16.44 0.83
CA PRO A 128 1.77 -16.05 1.87
C PRO A 128 0.43 -15.59 1.30
N TRP A 129 0.43 -15.09 0.06
CA TRP A 129 -0.79 -14.63 -0.62
C TRP A 129 -1.66 -15.79 -1.15
N LYS A 130 -1.15 -17.04 -1.17
CA LYS A 130 -1.95 -18.20 -1.53
C LYS A 130 -2.83 -18.61 -0.35
N VAL A 131 -3.92 -17.89 -0.15
CA VAL A 131 -4.88 -18.11 0.96
C VAL A 131 -6.01 -19.08 0.61
N TRP A 132 -6.10 -19.49 -0.64
CA TRP A 132 -7.07 -20.48 -1.12
C TRP A 132 -6.53 -21.89 -1.04
N LYS A 133 -7.43 -22.88 -0.97
CA LYS A 133 -7.12 -24.31 -1.10
C LYS A 133 -7.32 -24.73 -2.56
N ASP A 134 -6.43 -25.57 -3.04
CA ASP A 134 -6.58 -26.22 -4.35
C ASP A 134 -7.71 -27.26 -4.31
#